data_df87718994204262a66809267f5531d1
#
_entry.id   df87718994204262a66809267f5531d1
#
_cell.length_a   1.000
_cell.length_b   1.000
_cell.length_c   1.000
_cell.angle_alpha   90.00
_cell.angle_beta   90.00
_cell.angle_gamma   90.00
#
_symmetry.space_group_name_H-M   'P 1'
#
loop_
_entity.id
_entity.type
_entity.pdbx_description
1 polymer ?
#
loop_
_entity_poly.entity_id
_entity_poly.type
_entity_poly.pdbx_seq_one_letter_code
_entity_poly.pdbx_strand_id
1 'polypeptide(L)'
;DRPKKLGIKLATAQNQNSTILIAAQHRNSQQVIKLGGMENWINQQITNVRAVTDRPIIVRPHPRSPINVKLLPADVHIETPARLPNTYDSFDMPLNCHAVVNHNSGPGIQAAIAGIRPVVDASSLAHPVSVAFRGIETAYDIDRSQWLIEMAHTEYTVQELQEGSWLKRIKSAL
;
A
#
# COMPACT_ATOMS: atom_id res chain seq x y z
N ASP A 1 -16.71 5.23 17.58
CA ASP A 1 -15.31 5.15 17.15
C ASP A 1 -14.97 3.74 16.67
N ARG A 2 -15.16 3.51 15.36
CA ARG A 2 -14.96 2.20 14.74
C ARG A 2 -13.47 1.79 14.65
N PRO A 3 -12.51 2.67 14.29
CA PRO A 3 -11.10 2.30 14.31
C PRO A 3 -10.67 1.70 15.66
N LYS A 4 -11.08 2.31 16.76
CA LYS A 4 -10.79 1.82 18.11
C LYS A 4 -11.40 0.44 18.37
N LYS A 5 -12.64 0.20 17.93
CA LYS A 5 -13.31 -1.12 18.04
C LYS A 5 -12.58 -2.19 17.24
N LEU A 6 -11.97 -1.84 16.10
CA LEU A 6 -11.19 -2.72 15.26
C LEU A 6 -9.73 -2.87 15.73
N GLY A 7 -9.32 -2.18 16.79
CA GLY A 7 -7.95 -2.20 17.30
C GLY A 7 -6.94 -1.48 16.40
N ILE A 8 -7.41 -0.68 15.44
CA ILE A 8 -6.54 0.02 14.48
C ILE A 8 -6.12 1.36 15.07
N LYS A 9 -4.80 1.61 15.09
CA LYS A 9 -4.19 2.86 15.56
C LYS A 9 -3.27 3.42 14.49
N LEU A 10 -3.32 4.73 14.27
CA LEU A 10 -2.33 5.42 13.44
C LEU A 10 -0.99 5.49 14.18
N ALA A 11 0.05 5.06 13.50
CA ALA A 11 1.41 5.32 13.96
C ALA A 11 1.82 6.77 13.67
N THR A 12 2.75 7.29 14.44
CA THR A 12 3.38 8.59 14.18
C THR A 12 4.07 8.57 12.81
N ALA A 13 4.07 9.69 12.11
CA ALA A 13 4.73 9.81 10.82
C ALA A 13 6.23 9.49 10.92
N GLN A 14 6.71 8.62 10.04
CA GLN A 14 8.11 8.14 10.01
C GLN A 14 8.87 8.88 8.91
N ASN A 15 9.90 9.64 9.30
CA ASN A 15 10.69 10.45 8.38
C ASN A 15 12.18 10.05 8.31
N GLN A 16 12.58 8.99 9.02
CA GLN A 16 14.00 8.62 9.20
C GLN A 16 14.45 7.40 8.39
N ASN A 17 13.53 6.65 7.82
CA ASN A 17 13.87 5.47 7.02
C ASN A 17 14.48 5.84 5.66
N SER A 18 15.29 4.94 5.09
CA SER A 18 16.11 5.25 3.91
C SER A 18 15.61 4.69 2.59
N THR A 19 14.83 3.63 2.60
CA THR A 19 14.47 2.86 1.40
C THR A 19 13.10 3.25 0.83
N ILE A 20 12.93 3.10 -0.49
CA ILE A 20 11.63 3.16 -1.16
C ILE A 20 11.17 1.74 -1.45
N LEU A 21 9.98 1.39 -1.01
CA LEU A 21 9.37 0.10 -1.28
C LEU A 21 8.38 0.22 -2.45
N ILE A 22 8.60 -0.50 -3.55
CA ILE A 22 7.64 -0.64 -4.64
C ILE A 22 6.90 -1.96 -4.44
N ALA A 23 5.66 -1.88 -3.99
CA ALA A 23 4.81 -3.04 -3.73
C ALA A 23 3.93 -3.35 -4.95
N ALA A 24 4.25 -4.43 -5.66
CA ALA A 24 3.56 -4.87 -6.87
C ALA A 24 2.20 -5.50 -6.57
N GLN A 25 1.27 -5.39 -7.52
CA GLN A 25 -0.03 -6.07 -7.48
C GLN A 25 0.02 -7.42 -8.21
N HIS A 26 -1.06 -8.17 -8.11
CA HIS A 26 -1.22 -9.41 -8.86
C HIS A 26 -1.27 -9.12 -10.37
N ARG A 27 -0.45 -9.82 -11.18
CA ARG A 27 -0.32 -9.55 -12.63
C ARG A 27 -1.61 -9.69 -13.43
N ASN A 28 -2.54 -10.52 -12.96
CA ASN A 28 -3.82 -10.76 -13.63
C ASN A 28 -4.92 -9.78 -13.16
N SER A 29 -4.60 -8.76 -12.36
CA SER A 29 -5.58 -7.73 -12.04
C SER A 29 -5.89 -6.89 -13.29
N GLN A 30 -7.16 -6.53 -13.47
CA GLN A 30 -7.61 -5.76 -14.64
C GLN A 30 -6.87 -4.42 -14.77
N GLN A 31 -6.51 -3.82 -13.64
CA GLN A 31 -5.73 -2.58 -13.60
C GLN A 31 -4.33 -2.79 -14.19
N VAL A 32 -3.65 -3.86 -13.80
CA VAL A 32 -2.28 -4.17 -14.27
C VAL A 32 -2.25 -4.48 -15.75
N ILE A 33 -3.25 -5.18 -16.28
CA ILE A 33 -3.36 -5.46 -17.71
C ILE A 33 -3.46 -4.15 -18.50
N LYS A 34 -4.27 -3.19 -18.04
CA LYS A 34 -4.41 -1.87 -18.67
C LYS A 34 -3.14 -1.03 -18.61
N LEU A 35 -2.24 -1.31 -17.65
CA LEU A 35 -0.94 -0.64 -17.50
C LEU A 35 0.18 -1.27 -18.34
N GLY A 36 -0.13 -2.25 -19.19
CA GLY A 36 0.85 -2.94 -20.02
C GLY A 36 1.65 -4.04 -19.30
N GLY A 37 1.15 -4.52 -18.16
CA GLY A 37 1.76 -5.58 -17.37
C GLY A 37 2.54 -5.08 -16.15
N MET A 38 2.82 -6.01 -15.22
CA MET A 38 3.39 -5.64 -13.92
C MET A 38 4.84 -5.18 -14.02
N GLU A 39 5.66 -5.83 -14.83
CA GLU A 39 7.06 -5.47 -15.02
C GLU A 39 7.20 -4.08 -15.68
N ASN A 40 6.34 -3.74 -16.63
CA ASN A 40 6.31 -2.40 -17.23
C ASN A 40 5.91 -1.35 -16.20
N TRP A 41 4.87 -1.62 -15.40
CA TRP A 41 4.47 -0.73 -14.32
C TRP A 41 5.60 -0.53 -13.31
N ILE A 42 6.26 -1.60 -12.84
CA ILE A 42 7.38 -1.50 -11.90
C ILE A 42 8.51 -0.64 -12.48
N ASN A 43 8.92 -0.88 -13.72
CA ASN A 43 9.96 -0.09 -14.39
C ASN A 43 9.60 1.39 -14.48
N GLN A 44 8.33 1.71 -14.76
CA GLN A 44 7.85 3.08 -14.76
C GLN A 44 7.94 3.70 -13.36
N GLN A 45 7.58 2.93 -12.30
CA GLN A 45 7.69 3.45 -10.94
C GLN A 45 9.16 3.65 -10.52
N ILE A 46 10.07 2.74 -10.89
CA ILE A 46 11.51 2.90 -10.66
C ILE A 46 12.00 4.20 -11.32
N THR A 47 11.64 4.44 -12.58
CA THR A 47 11.97 5.67 -13.29
C THR A 47 11.45 6.91 -12.58
N ASN A 48 10.19 6.89 -12.14
CA ASN A 48 9.56 8.00 -11.42
C ASN A 48 10.27 8.28 -10.08
N VAL A 49 10.64 7.23 -9.34
CA VAL A 49 11.40 7.36 -8.08
C VAL A 49 12.78 7.96 -8.35
N ARG A 50 13.52 7.43 -9.32
CA ARG A 50 14.87 7.90 -9.66
C ARG A 50 14.90 9.35 -10.15
N ALA A 51 13.80 9.85 -10.70
CA ALA A 51 13.69 11.26 -11.11
C ALA A 51 13.66 12.24 -9.92
N VAL A 52 13.42 11.75 -8.69
CA VAL A 52 13.20 12.61 -7.51
C VAL A 52 14.06 12.23 -6.30
N THR A 53 14.66 11.03 -6.27
CA THR A 53 15.49 10.59 -5.14
C THR A 53 16.46 9.46 -5.54
N ASP A 54 17.63 9.45 -4.87
CA ASP A 54 18.65 8.39 -5.01
C ASP A 54 18.52 7.29 -3.94
N ARG A 55 17.43 7.26 -3.18
CA ARG A 55 17.23 6.25 -2.13
C ARG A 55 17.24 4.84 -2.70
N PRO A 56 17.76 3.85 -1.96
CA PRO A 56 17.68 2.45 -2.35
C PRO A 56 16.24 2.03 -2.62
N ILE A 57 16.02 1.27 -3.70
CA ILE A 57 14.70 0.77 -4.09
C ILE A 57 14.63 -0.73 -3.76
N ILE A 58 13.59 -1.10 -3.05
CA ILE A 58 13.18 -2.49 -2.84
C ILE A 58 11.92 -2.74 -3.66
N VAL A 59 11.96 -3.74 -4.54
CA VAL A 59 10.77 -4.19 -5.28
C VAL A 59 10.26 -5.46 -4.61
N ARG A 60 8.99 -5.41 -4.23
CA ARG A 60 8.33 -6.52 -3.56
C ARG A 60 7.21 -7.07 -4.45
N PRO A 61 7.39 -8.25 -5.06
CA PRO A 61 6.35 -8.91 -5.85
C PRO A 61 5.09 -9.19 -5.01
N HIS A 62 3.97 -9.34 -5.70
CA HIS A 62 2.78 -9.90 -5.03
C HIS A 62 3.06 -11.36 -4.61
N PRO A 63 2.68 -11.80 -3.39
CA PRO A 63 3.04 -13.13 -2.87
C PRO A 63 2.66 -14.29 -3.80
N ARG A 64 1.57 -14.15 -4.54
CA ARG A 64 1.03 -15.18 -5.45
C ARG A 64 1.23 -14.85 -6.92
N SER A 65 2.10 -13.88 -7.24
CA SER A 65 2.34 -13.44 -8.61
C SER A 65 3.79 -13.01 -8.79
N PRO A 66 4.71 -13.98 -8.98
CA PRO A 66 6.12 -13.68 -9.19
C PRO A 66 6.31 -12.81 -10.43
N ILE A 67 7.37 -12.01 -10.43
CA ILE A 67 7.77 -11.15 -11.54
C ILE A 67 9.01 -11.68 -12.22
N ASN A 68 9.22 -11.29 -13.48
CA ASN A 68 10.45 -11.59 -14.18
C ASN A 68 11.53 -10.57 -13.81
N VAL A 69 12.38 -10.91 -12.83
CA VAL A 69 13.44 -10.03 -12.32
C VAL A 69 14.45 -9.62 -13.38
N LYS A 70 14.62 -10.39 -14.46
CA LYS A 70 15.55 -10.06 -15.57
C LYS A 70 15.09 -8.85 -16.38
N LEU A 71 13.84 -8.44 -16.24
CA LEU A 71 13.28 -7.27 -16.90
C LEU A 71 13.39 -6.00 -16.05
N LEU A 72 13.97 -6.09 -14.86
CA LEU A 72 14.15 -4.96 -13.95
C LEU A 72 15.60 -4.48 -13.93
N PRO A 73 15.87 -3.21 -13.60
CA PRO A 73 17.23 -2.70 -13.43
C PRO A 73 18.00 -3.49 -12.35
N ALA A 74 19.30 -3.66 -12.57
CA ALA A 74 20.15 -4.46 -11.68
C ALA A 74 20.44 -3.78 -10.32
N ASP A 75 20.17 -2.49 -10.19
CA ASP A 75 20.41 -1.67 -9.00
C ASP A 75 19.23 -1.68 -8.02
N VAL A 76 18.17 -2.44 -8.28
CA VAL A 76 17.06 -2.61 -7.35
C VAL A 76 17.16 -3.93 -6.60
N HIS A 77 16.81 -3.90 -5.30
CA HIS A 77 16.73 -5.11 -4.49
C HIS A 77 15.35 -5.75 -4.63
N ILE A 78 15.31 -7.07 -4.79
CA ILE A 78 14.06 -7.84 -4.85
C ILE A 78 13.86 -8.56 -3.51
N GLU A 79 12.75 -8.26 -2.84
CA GLU A 79 12.39 -8.90 -1.58
C GLU A 79 11.12 -9.73 -1.74
N THR A 80 11.25 -11.04 -1.62
CA THR A 80 10.10 -11.94 -1.73
C THR A 80 9.26 -11.92 -0.44
N PRO A 81 7.93 -11.76 -0.53
CA PRO A 81 7.05 -11.82 0.63
C PRO A 81 7.14 -13.15 1.37
N ALA A 82 7.30 -13.09 2.70
CA ALA A 82 7.27 -14.26 3.56
C ALA A 82 5.87 -14.47 4.15
N ARG A 83 5.39 -15.70 4.13
CA ARG A 83 4.09 -16.05 4.74
C ARG A 83 4.20 -15.96 6.27
N LEU A 84 3.21 -15.32 6.89
CA LEU A 84 3.14 -15.23 8.33
C LEU A 84 2.77 -16.60 8.94
N PRO A 85 3.44 -17.03 10.02
CA PRO A 85 3.13 -18.28 10.68
C PRO A 85 1.69 -18.28 11.22
N ASN A 86 1.07 -19.45 11.24
CA ASN A 86 -0.28 -19.68 11.77
C ASN A 86 -1.39 -18.83 11.09
N THR A 87 -1.16 -18.35 9.87
CA THR A 87 -2.18 -17.66 9.07
C THR A 87 -2.53 -18.46 7.82
N TYR A 88 -3.78 -18.30 7.36
CA TYR A 88 -4.22 -18.98 6.14
C TYR A 88 -3.53 -18.40 4.89
N ASP A 89 -3.49 -17.08 4.75
CA ASP A 89 -3.00 -16.40 3.55
C ASP A 89 -2.51 -14.97 3.87
N SER A 90 -1.83 -14.79 4.99
CA SER A 90 -1.24 -13.50 5.34
C SER A 90 0.27 -13.51 5.12
N PHE A 91 0.79 -12.40 4.65
CA PHE A 91 2.20 -12.21 4.35
C PHE A 91 2.71 -11.00 5.11
N ASP A 92 4.01 -11.02 5.40
CA ASP A 92 4.68 -9.88 6.02
C ASP A 92 4.62 -8.65 5.12
N MET A 93 4.72 -7.48 5.74
CA MET A 93 4.85 -6.20 5.03
C MET A 93 5.93 -5.38 5.74
N PRO A 94 7.10 -5.18 5.12
CA PRO A 94 8.19 -4.43 5.72
C PRO A 94 7.87 -2.93 5.70
N LEU A 95 7.32 -2.44 6.81
CA LEU A 95 6.94 -1.04 6.98
C LEU A 95 8.03 -0.22 7.69
N ASN A 96 9.30 -0.53 7.42
CA ASN A 96 10.48 0.21 7.86
C ASN A 96 11.14 0.97 6.69
N CYS A 97 10.34 1.44 5.75
CA CYS A 97 10.78 2.16 4.56
C CYS A 97 10.39 3.65 4.64
N HIS A 98 10.98 4.48 3.77
CA HIS A 98 10.70 5.91 3.67
C HIS A 98 9.36 6.20 2.99
N ALA A 99 9.07 5.45 1.93
CA ALA A 99 7.80 5.53 1.21
C ALA A 99 7.41 4.16 0.63
N VAL A 100 6.11 3.97 0.42
CA VAL A 100 5.55 2.82 -0.29
C VAL A 100 4.91 3.29 -1.58
N VAL A 101 5.46 2.86 -2.70
CA VAL A 101 4.88 3.06 -4.04
C VAL A 101 4.01 1.85 -4.35
N ASN A 102 2.74 2.09 -4.60
CA ASN A 102 1.77 1.03 -4.89
C ASN A 102 0.71 1.58 -5.86
N HIS A 103 0.06 0.75 -6.66
CA HIS A 103 -1.00 1.27 -7.52
C HIS A 103 -2.24 1.59 -6.68
N ASN A 104 -3.06 0.59 -6.35
CA ASN A 104 -4.30 0.83 -5.58
C ASN A 104 -4.69 -0.32 -4.63
N SER A 105 -3.74 -1.11 -4.19
CA SER A 105 -3.98 -2.25 -3.29
C SER A 105 -3.57 -1.98 -1.83
N GLY A 106 -3.75 -2.96 -0.97
CA GLY A 106 -3.55 -2.88 0.49
C GLY A 106 -2.24 -2.26 1.00
N PRO A 107 -1.07 -2.46 0.35
CA PRO A 107 0.19 -1.86 0.81
C PRO A 107 0.16 -0.34 1.00
N GLY A 108 -0.54 0.40 0.14
CA GLY A 108 -0.69 1.85 0.30
C GLY A 108 -1.47 2.23 1.57
N ILE A 109 -2.53 1.49 1.87
CA ILE A 109 -3.34 1.68 3.10
C ILE A 109 -2.51 1.34 4.34
N GLN A 110 -1.78 0.21 4.32
CA GLN A 110 -0.93 -0.22 5.43
C GLN A 110 0.18 0.81 5.71
N ALA A 111 0.80 1.35 4.65
CA ALA A 111 1.77 2.43 4.77
C ALA A 111 1.17 3.66 5.46
N ALA A 112 0.00 4.12 5.02
CA ALA A 112 -0.68 5.26 5.62
C ALA A 112 -0.98 5.04 7.11
N ILE A 113 -1.44 3.86 7.51
CA ILE A 113 -1.69 3.51 8.92
C ILE A 113 -0.39 3.52 9.72
N ALA A 114 0.69 2.97 9.14
CA ALA A 114 2.01 2.88 9.77
C ALA A 114 2.80 4.20 9.81
N GLY A 115 2.25 5.30 9.32
CA GLY A 115 2.95 6.58 9.30
C GLY A 115 4.00 6.72 8.20
N ILE A 116 3.94 5.87 7.18
CA ILE A 116 4.84 5.88 6.03
C ILE A 116 4.12 6.54 4.84
N ARG A 117 4.86 7.30 4.03
CA ARG A 117 4.32 7.97 2.84
C ARG A 117 3.77 6.97 1.84
N PRO A 118 2.47 6.92 1.54
CA PRO A 118 1.99 6.21 0.38
C PRO A 118 2.15 7.09 -0.87
N VAL A 119 2.64 6.50 -1.94
CA VAL A 119 2.66 7.08 -3.29
C VAL A 119 1.80 6.16 -4.15
N VAL A 120 0.58 6.57 -4.44
CA VAL A 120 -0.44 5.69 -5.00
C VAL A 120 -1.20 6.35 -6.14
N ASP A 121 -1.88 5.54 -6.94
CA ASP A 121 -2.81 6.01 -7.98
C ASP A 121 -4.05 6.67 -7.35
N ALA A 122 -4.69 7.57 -8.12
CA ALA A 122 -5.90 8.26 -7.68
C ALA A 122 -7.07 7.32 -7.36
N SER A 123 -7.07 6.10 -7.89
CA SER A 123 -8.07 5.07 -7.58
C SER A 123 -7.82 4.34 -6.25
N SER A 124 -6.70 4.61 -5.57
CA SER A 124 -6.38 3.99 -4.28
C SER A 124 -7.17 4.64 -3.14
N LEU A 125 -7.65 3.81 -2.23
CA LEU A 125 -8.27 4.30 -0.98
C LEU A 125 -7.28 5.05 -0.07
N ALA A 126 -5.97 4.90 -0.26
CA ALA A 126 -4.94 5.68 0.42
C ALA A 126 -4.64 7.03 -0.25
N HIS A 127 -5.21 7.31 -1.43
CA HIS A 127 -4.92 8.53 -2.19
C HIS A 127 -5.16 9.84 -1.40
N PRO A 128 -6.23 9.98 -0.58
CA PRO A 128 -6.45 11.23 0.17
C PRO A 128 -5.33 11.60 1.15
N VAL A 129 -4.53 10.63 1.57
CA VAL A 129 -3.40 10.82 2.50
C VAL A 129 -2.06 10.47 1.88
N SER A 130 -2.00 10.40 0.56
CA SER A 130 -0.78 10.09 -0.21
C SER A 130 0.02 11.33 -0.53
N VAL A 131 1.26 11.11 -0.99
CA VAL A 131 2.09 12.16 -1.59
C VAL A 131 2.34 11.86 -3.07
N ALA A 132 2.54 12.89 -3.87
CA ALA A 132 3.05 12.72 -5.23
C ALA A 132 4.55 12.39 -5.20
N PHE A 133 5.11 11.82 -6.29
CA PHE A 133 6.55 11.53 -6.37
C PHE A 133 7.43 12.71 -6.00
N ARG A 134 7.14 13.91 -6.49
CA ARG A 134 7.89 15.14 -6.16
C ARG A 134 7.85 15.55 -4.68
N GLY A 135 6.90 15.01 -3.92
CA GLY A 135 6.78 15.22 -2.47
C GLY A 135 7.41 14.11 -1.63
N ILE A 136 8.07 13.13 -2.25
CA ILE A 136 8.57 11.95 -1.54
C ILE A 136 9.64 12.30 -0.49
N GLU A 137 10.41 13.37 -0.71
CA GLU A 137 11.45 13.85 0.22
C GLU A 137 10.95 14.91 1.21
N THR A 138 9.74 15.41 1.07
CA THR A 138 9.16 16.36 2.04
C THR A 138 8.73 15.65 3.32
N ALA A 139 8.65 16.39 4.43
CA ALA A 139 8.13 15.82 5.67
C ALA A 139 6.71 15.28 5.47
N TYR A 140 6.44 14.11 6.04
CA TYR A 140 5.10 13.51 6.01
C TYR A 140 4.39 13.85 7.31
N ASP A 141 3.56 14.87 7.28
CA ASP A 141 2.82 15.42 8.43
C ASP A 141 1.31 15.50 8.18
N ILE A 142 0.82 14.80 7.16
CA ILE A 142 -0.61 14.77 6.82
C ILE A 142 -1.41 14.18 7.98
N ASP A 143 -2.46 14.89 8.43
CA ASP A 143 -3.43 14.33 9.37
C ASP A 143 -4.27 13.25 8.69
N ARG A 144 -4.16 12.03 9.21
CA ARG A 144 -4.82 10.83 8.68
C ARG A 144 -6.02 10.39 9.52
N SER A 145 -6.39 11.19 10.54
CA SER A 145 -7.40 10.80 11.52
C SER A 145 -8.78 10.65 10.90
N GLN A 146 -9.20 11.64 10.11
CA GLN A 146 -10.50 11.60 9.42
C GLN A 146 -10.52 10.49 8.36
N TRP A 147 -9.45 10.37 7.58
CA TRP A 147 -9.30 9.30 6.60
C TRP A 147 -9.44 7.91 7.23
N LEU A 148 -8.80 7.66 8.38
CA LEU A 148 -8.91 6.37 9.07
C LEU A 148 -10.36 6.07 9.51
N ILE A 149 -11.09 7.08 9.98
CA ILE A 149 -12.50 6.94 10.34
C ILE A 149 -13.31 6.52 9.11
N GLU A 150 -13.16 7.20 7.99
CA GLU A 150 -13.84 6.91 6.73
C GLU A 150 -13.49 5.50 6.23
N MET A 151 -12.19 5.15 6.18
CA MET A 151 -11.72 3.81 5.82
C MET A 151 -12.35 2.71 6.70
N ALA A 152 -12.39 2.91 8.00
CA ALA A 152 -12.99 1.94 8.91
C ALA A 152 -14.49 1.75 8.69
N HIS A 153 -15.17 2.67 8.02
CA HIS A 153 -16.58 2.57 7.66
C HIS A 153 -16.84 2.00 6.27
N THR A 154 -15.83 1.87 5.42
CA THR A 154 -15.94 1.27 4.07
C THR A 154 -15.69 -0.23 4.07
N GLU A 155 -15.05 -0.77 5.11
CA GLU A 155 -14.70 -2.17 5.19
C GLU A 155 -15.40 -2.89 6.34
N TYR A 156 -15.61 -4.19 6.19
CA TYR A 156 -16.29 -5.02 7.18
C TYR A 156 -15.44 -6.24 7.51
N THR A 157 -15.41 -6.61 8.78
CA THR A 157 -14.78 -7.84 9.23
C THR A 157 -15.60 -9.05 8.80
N VAL A 158 -14.97 -10.22 8.73
CA VAL A 158 -15.67 -11.49 8.45
C VAL A 158 -16.79 -11.72 9.46
N GLN A 159 -16.57 -11.42 10.72
CA GLN A 159 -17.60 -11.53 11.76
C GLN A 159 -18.81 -10.63 11.47
N GLU A 160 -18.59 -9.37 11.11
CA GLU A 160 -19.69 -8.44 10.76
C GLU A 160 -20.46 -8.89 9.51
N LEU A 161 -19.76 -9.53 8.54
CA LEU A 161 -20.40 -10.12 7.37
C LEU A 161 -21.30 -11.31 7.79
N GLN A 162 -20.81 -12.20 8.65
CA GLN A 162 -21.55 -13.35 9.16
C GLN A 162 -22.76 -12.94 10.01
N GLU A 163 -22.62 -11.93 10.85
CA GLU A 163 -23.68 -11.39 11.71
C GLU A 163 -24.69 -10.52 10.94
N GLY A 164 -24.43 -10.17 9.69
CA GLY A 164 -25.27 -9.29 8.87
C GLY A 164 -25.34 -7.83 9.35
N SER A 165 -24.46 -7.40 10.25
CA SER A 165 -24.42 -6.05 10.78
C SER A 165 -24.11 -4.99 9.71
N TRP A 166 -23.40 -5.36 8.65
CA TRP A 166 -23.11 -4.54 7.48
C TRP A 166 -24.37 -4.11 6.69
N LEU A 167 -25.40 -4.97 6.64
CA LEU A 167 -26.67 -4.67 5.95
C LEU A 167 -27.39 -3.45 6.57
N LYS A 168 -27.35 -3.33 7.89
CA LYS A 168 -27.98 -2.19 8.59
C LYS A 168 -27.33 -0.88 8.20
N ARG A 169 -26.01 -0.87 8.01
CA ARG A 169 -25.25 0.33 7.62
C ARG A 169 -25.53 0.74 6.18
N ILE A 170 -25.54 -0.21 5.25
CA ILE A 170 -25.86 0.10 3.84
C ILE A 170 -27.29 0.64 3.73
N LYS A 171 -28.25 0.02 4.41
CA LYS A 171 -29.66 0.49 4.40
C LYS A 171 -29.84 1.89 5.02
N SER A 172 -28.99 2.30 5.97
CA SER A 172 -29.05 3.64 6.55
C SER A 172 -28.35 4.70 5.70
N ALA A 173 -27.59 4.31 4.69
CA ALA A 173 -26.87 5.20 3.78
C ALA A 173 -27.57 5.39 2.42
N LEU A 174 -28.61 4.59 2.15
CA LEU A 174 -29.52 4.70 1.00
C LEU A 174 -30.76 5.50 1.37
#